data_afa38b69fda87c59078c4163bcc6e7c4
#
_entry.id   afa38b69fda87c59078c4163bcc6e7c4
#
_cell.length_a   1.000
_cell.length_b   1.000
_cell.length_c   1.000
_cell.angle_alpha   90.00
_cell.angle_beta   90.00
_cell.angle_gamma   90.00
#
_symmetry.space_group_name_H-M   'P 1'
#
loop_
_entity.id
_entity.type
_entity.pdbx_description
1 polymer ?
#
loop_
_entity_poly.entity_id
_entity_poly.type
_entity_poly.pdbx_seq_one_letter_code
_entity_poly.pdbx_strand_id
1 'polypeptide(L)'
;MTITYSDKKRSIGIQILENGDSYEGEFKNERKHGKGILTSINGRKYDGLWEDDVPHGPGIATFPNGKTYTGEYKHGKPYGNGVWTYTNGDTYSGVWENGQFVNKQNQSEGTNFRLVTFLINLVVIGFMASFLLWWMLSLFRII
;
A
#
# COMPACT_ATOMS: atom_id res chain seq x y z
N MET A 1 23.56 -11.76 -23.11
CA MET A 1 22.34 -11.67 -22.25
C MET A 1 21.25 -12.47 -22.94
N THR A 2 20.68 -13.48 -22.29
CA THR A 2 19.72 -14.39 -22.94
C THR A 2 18.42 -14.40 -22.12
N ILE A 3 17.31 -14.23 -22.82
CA ILE A 3 15.97 -14.39 -22.21
C ILE A 3 15.50 -15.81 -22.52
N THR A 4 15.16 -16.58 -21.50
CA THR A 4 14.52 -17.88 -21.66
C THR A 4 13.02 -17.71 -21.47
N TYR A 5 12.24 -17.90 -22.53
CA TYR A 5 10.79 -17.78 -22.47
C TYR A 5 10.15 -19.08 -21.98
N SER A 6 9.38 -19.01 -20.91
CA SER A 6 8.53 -20.08 -20.40
C SER A 6 7.19 -20.16 -21.17
N ASP A 7 6.71 -19.04 -21.67
CA ASP A 7 5.53 -18.95 -22.54
C ASP A 7 5.76 -17.88 -23.62
N LYS A 8 6.15 -18.32 -24.82
CA LYS A 8 6.36 -17.41 -25.97
C LYS A 8 5.09 -16.67 -26.39
N LYS A 9 3.91 -17.27 -26.22
CA LYS A 9 2.64 -16.65 -26.62
C LYS A 9 2.30 -15.45 -25.74
N ARG A 10 2.70 -15.49 -24.45
CA ARG A 10 2.50 -14.43 -23.48
C ARG A 10 3.73 -13.57 -23.25
N SER A 11 4.82 -13.90 -23.95
CA SER A 11 6.13 -13.24 -23.75
C SER A 11 6.59 -13.26 -22.28
N ILE A 12 6.29 -14.34 -21.55
CA ILE A 12 6.73 -14.56 -20.17
C ILE A 12 8.03 -15.36 -20.19
N GLY A 13 9.03 -14.90 -19.47
CA GLY A 13 10.33 -15.53 -19.44
C GLY A 13 11.16 -15.18 -18.22
N ILE A 14 12.36 -15.75 -18.18
CA ILE A 14 13.38 -15.51 -17.18
C ILE A 14 14.62 -14.94 -17.88
N GLN A 15 15.19 -13.90 -17.28
CA GLN A 15 16.43 -13.27 -17.72
C GLN A 15 17.41 -13.20 -16.55
N ILE A 16 18.61 -13.75 -16.75
CA ILE A 16 19.73 -13.54 -15.83
C ILE A 16 20.58 -12.39 -16.39
N LEU A 17 20.76 -11.37 -15.57
CA LEU A 17 21.56 -10.20 -15.91
C LEU A 17 23.05 -10.48 -15.66
N GLU A 18 23.93 -9.69 -16.28
CA GLU A 18 25.39 -9.85 -16.15
C GLU A 18 25.93 -9.68 -14.73
N ASN A 19 25.24 -8.87 -13.91
CA ASN A 19 25.55 -8.70 -12.50
C ASN A 19 25.02 -9.82 -11.59
N GLY A 20 24.38 -10.85 -12.17
CA GLY A 20 23.80 -11.98 -11.46
C GLY A 20 22.36 -11.77 -10.95
N ASP A 21 21.79 -10.59 -11.15
CA ASP A 21 20.36 -10.37 -10.84
C ASP A 21 19.49 -11.21 -11.76
N SER A 22 18.31 -11.62 -11.32
CA SER A 22 17.33 -12.35 -12.10
C SER A 22 16.02 -11.59 -12.23
N TYR A 23 15.48 -11.57 -13.43
CA TYR A 23 14.12 -11.08 -13.68
C TYR A 23 13.26 -12.23 -14.19
N GLU A 24 12.07 -12.35 -13.61
CA GLU A 24 11.02 -13.28 -14.04
C GLU A 24 9.74 -12.49 -14.29
N GLY A 25 9.21 -12.52 -15.51
CA GLY A 25 8.02 -11.74 -15.83
C GLY A 25 7.74 -11.61 -17.31
N GLU A 26 6.93 -10.63 -17.63
CA GLU A 26 6.52 -10.30 -18.98
C GLU A 26 7.59 -9.48 -19.71
N PHE A 27 7.71 -9.71 -21.01
CA PHE A 27 8.60 -9.00 -21.91
C PHE A 27 7.83 -8.47 -23.12
N LYS A 28 8.21 -7.29 -23.59
CA LYS A 28 7.76 -6.71 -24.84
C LYS A 28 8.97 -6.15 -25.59
N ASN A 29 9.19 -6.60 -26.82
CA ASN A 29 10.36 -6.22 -27.61
C ASN A 29 11.67 -6.43 -26.81
N GLU A 30 11.82 -7.59 -26.17
CA GLU A 30 12.97 -7.98 -25.34
C GLU A 30 13.24 -7.09 -24.11
N ARG A 31 12.32 -6.18 -23.78
CA ARG A 31 12.37 -5.35 -22.58
C ARG A 31 11.40 -5.87 -21.53
N LYS A 32 11.78 -5.72 -20.26
CA LYS A 32 10.87 -5.98 -19.13
C LYS A 32 9.63 -5.10 -19.28
N HIS A 33 8.47 -5.73 -19.24
CA HIS A 33 7.19 -5.05 -19.43
C HIS A 33 6.09 -5.78 -18.66
N GLY A 34 4.95 -5.12 -18.37
CA GLY A 34 3.86 -5.76 -17.65
C GLY A 34 4.27 -6.22 -16.26
N LYS A 35 3.78 -7.37 -15.81
CA LYS A 35 4.09 -7.90 -14.47
C LYS A 35 5.43 -8.62 -14.45
N GLY A 36 6.21 -8.39 -13.40
CA GLY A 36 7.48 -9.09 -13.23
C GLY A 36 8.16 -8.86 -11.89
N ILE A 37 9.06 -9.77 -11.58
CA ILE A 37 9.84 -9.80 -10.36
C ILE A 37 11.31 -9.70 -10.70
N LEU A 38 11.99 -8.70 -10.18
CA LEU A 38 13.44 -8.59 -10.18
C LEU A 38 13.97 -8.99 -8.81
N THR A 39 14.89 -9.93 -8.78
CA THR A 39 15.59 -10.35 -7.57
C THR A 39 17.08 -10.08 -7.76
N SER A 40 17.64 -9.22 -6.93
CA SER A 40 19.05 -8.88 -6.95
C SER A 40 19.87 -9.82 -6.07
N ILE A 41 21.12 -10.08 -6.45
CA ILE A 41 22.05 -10.93 -5.67
C ILE A 41 22.30 -10.41 -4.27
N ASN A 42 22.11 -9.12 -4.03
CA ASN A 42 22.22 -8.50 -2.70
C ASN A 42 20.96 -8.71 -1.83
N GLY A 43 19.97 -9.48 -2.28
CA GLY A 43 18.73 -9.76 -1.56
C GLY A 43 17.63 -8.71 -1.72
N ARG A 44 17.82 -7.67 -2.54
CA ARG A 44 16.73 -6.74 -2.88
C ARG A 44 15.80 -7.40 -3.90
N LYS A 45 14.48 -7.22 -3.71
CA LYS A 45 13.45 -7.71 -4.64
C LYS A 45 12.51 -6.58 -5.01
N TYR A 46 12.12 -6.53 -6.28
CA TYR A 46 11.00 -5.71 -6.74
C TYR A 46 9.96 -6.60 -7.41
N ASP A 47 8.71 -6.50 -6.98
CA ASP A 47 7.57 -7.22 -7.51
C ASP A 47 6.50 -6.21 -7.92
N GLY A 48 6.23 -6.06 -9.20
CA GLY A 48 5.33 -5.03 -9.67
C GLY A 48 5.24 -4.91 -11.18
N LEU A 49 4.75 -3.75 -11.61
CA LEU A 49 4.64 -3.44 -13.03
C LEU A 49 5.93 -2.81 -13.58
N TRP A 50 6.16 -3.09 -14.83
CA TRP A 50 7.32 -2.69 -15.61
C TRP A 50 6.90 -2.03 -16.91
N GLU A 51 7.62 -1.02 -17.33
CA GLU A 51 7.51 -0.38 -18.64
C GLU A 51 8.92 -0.09 -19.17
N ASP A 52 9.26 -0.69 -20.32
CA ASP A 52 10.54 -0.52 -21.00
C ASP A 52 11.77 -0.62 -20.07
N ASP A 53 11.89 -1.75 -19.37
CA ASP A 53 12.95 -2.10 -18.43
C ASP A 53 12.96 -1.38 -17.08
N VAL A 54 12.02 -0.46 -16.83
CA VAL A 54 11.96 0.28 -15.57
C VAL A 54 10.65 0.02 -14.80
N PRO A 55 10.68 -0.01 -13.47
CA PRO A 55 9.48 -0.02 -12.64
C PRO A 55 8.53 1.12 -12.96
N HIS A 56 7.26 0.79 -13.21
CA HIS A 56 6.21 1.75 -13.52
C HIS A 56 4.85 1.26 -13.03
N GLY A 57 4.04 2.13 -12.37
CA GLY A 57 2.78 1.72 -11.75
C GLY A 57 2.96 1.04 -10.40
N PRO A 58 1.97 0.28 -9.91
CA PRO A 58 2.02 -0.33 -8.59
C PRO A 58 3.10 -1.40 -8.46
N GLY A 59 3.77 -1.42 -7.29
CA GLY A 59 4.80 -2.40 -7.00
C GLY A 59 5.21 -2.43 -5.53
N ILE A 60 5.92 -3.49 -5.18
CA ILE A 60 6.47 -3.75 -3.85
C ILE A 60 7.98 -3.93 -3.97
N ALA A 61 8.75 -3.10 -3.29
CA ALA A 61 10.17 -3.31 -3.11
C ALA A 61 10.43 -3.91 -1.73
N THR A 62 11.16 -5.01 -1.69
CA THR A 62 11.67 -5.63 -0.46
C THR A 62 13.17 -5.42 -0.38
N PHE A 63 13.66 -4.99 0.76
CA PHE A 63 15.06 -4.70 1.01
C PHE A 63 15.72 -5.82 1.83
N PRO A 64 17.05 -6.02 1.73
CA PRO A 64 17.76 -7.08 2.45
C PRO A 64 17.57 -7.05 3.97
N ASN A 65 17.31 -5.88 4.53
CA ASN A 65 17.01 -5.70 5.95
C ASN A 65 15.55 -5.98 6.33
N GLY A 66 14.75 -6.54 5.43
CA GLY A 66 13.36 -6.89 5.66
C GLY A 66 12.35 -5.73 5.58
N LYS A 67 12.81 -4.49 5.36
CA LYS A 67 11.89 -3.38 5.10
C LYS A 67 11.22 -3.55 3.74
N THR A 68 9.98 -3.08 3.63
CA THR A 68 9.27 -3.05 2.34
C THR A 68 8.74 -1.66 2.03
N TYR A 69 8.68 -1.36 0.75
CA TYR A 69 7.94 -0.22 0.23
C TYR A 69 6.87 -0.72 -0.72
N THR A 70 5.63 -0.34 -0.48
CA THR A 70 4.47 -0.63 -1.34
C THR A 70 3.90 0.69 -1.84
N GLY A 71 3.81 0.87 -3.15
CA GLY A 71 3.32 2.13 -3.71
C GLY A 71 3.43 2.17 -5.23
N GLU A 72 3.15 3.36 -5.74
CA GLU A 72 3.29 3.67 -7.17
C GLU A 72 4.75 3.97 -7.52
N TYR A 73 5.12 3.62 -8.73
CA TYR A 73 6.43 3.90 -9.33
C TYR A 73 6.25 4.63 -10.65
N LYS A 74 7.13 5.58 -10.92
CA LYS A 74 7.22 6.27 -12.19
C LYS A 74 8.68 6.41 -12.59
N HIS A 75 9.02 5.90 -13.79
CA HIS A 75 10.39 5.88 -14.29
C HIS A 75 11.41 5.30 -13.28
N GLY A 76 11.06 4.17 -12.65
CA GLY A 76 11.92 3.47 -11.70
C GLY A 76 12.00 4.06 -10.30
N LYS A 77 11.27 5.12 -10.01
CA LYS A 77 11.29 5.82 -8.71
C LYS A 77 9.92 5.80 -8.04
N PRO A 78 9.85 5.72 -6.71
CA PRO A 78 8.63 5.96 -5.96
C PRO A 78 7.94 7.26 -6.37
N TYR A 79 6.63 7.18 -6.61
CA TYR A 79 5.78 8.30 -7.03
C TYR A 79 4.38 8.15 -6.43
N GLY A 80 3.69 9.27 -6.15
CA GLY A 80 2.34 9.23 -5.59
C GLY A 80 2.29 8.62 -4.19
N ASN A 81 1.18 7.95 -3.88
CA ASN A 81 0.98 7.36 -2.56
C ASN A 81 1.81 6.08 -2.38
N GLY A 82 2.38 5.93 -1.20
CA GLY A 82 3.12 4.72 -0.85
C GLY A 82 3.29 4.54 0.66
N VAL A 83 3.66 3.34 1.04
CA VAL A 83 3.81 2.92 2.43
C VAL A 83 5.15 2.20 2.60
N TRP A 84 5.97 2.66 3.53
CA TRP A 84 7.07 1.90 4.08
C TRP A 84 6.58 1.06 5.26
N THR A 85 6.99 -0.21 5.29
CA THR A 85 6.78 -1.09 6.42
C THR A 85 8.12 -1.54 6.95
N TYR A 86 8.33 -1.37 8.24
CA TYR A 86 9.53 -1.77 8.95
C TYR A 86 9.37 -3.16 9.56
N THR A 87 10.47 -3.82 9.89
CA THR A 87 10.48 -5.19 10.43
C THR A 87 9.82 -5.33 11.80
N ASN A 88 9.74 -4.24 12.56
CA ASN A 88 9.02 -4.18 13.84
C ASN A 88 7.49 -3.97 13.65
N GLY A 89 7.00 -3.90 12.41
CA GLY A 89 5.59 -3.68 12.09
C GLY A 89 5.18 -2.20 11.96
N ASP A 90 6.07 -1.26 12.26
CA ASP A 90 5.78 0.15 12.06
C ASP A 90 5.58 0.48 10.59
N THR A 91 4.67 1.39 10.29
CA THR A 91 4.40 1.85 8.94
C THR A 91 4.55 3.37 8.83
N TYR A 92 5.03 3.80 7.68
CA TYR A 92 5.16 5.21 7.33
C TYR A 92 4.57 5.45 5.96
N SER A 93 3.39 6.07 5.91
CA SER A 93 2.67 6.39 4.68
C SER A 93 2.82 7.85 4.29
N GLY A 94 2.78 8.12 3.00
CA GLY A 94 2.84 9.47 2.49
C GLY A 94 2.88 9.54 0.97
N VAL A 95 3.25 10.72 0.47
CA VAL A 95 3.33 11.03 -0.95
C VAL A 95 4.79 11.18 -1.34
N TRP A 96 5.18 10.57 -2.46
CA TRP A 96 6.52 10.62 -3.05
C TRP A 96 6.48 11.28 -4.42
N GLU A 97 7.51 12.02 -4.72
CA GLU A 97 7.75 12.58 -6.03
C GLU A 97 9.23 12.38 -6.40
N ASN A 98 9.48 11.77 -7.57
CA ASN A 98 10.84 11.44 -8.03
C ASN A 98 11.70 10.67 -7.00
N GLY A 99 11.07 9.82 -6.19
CA GLY A 99 11.74 9.04 -5.14
C GLY A 99 11.98 9.81 -3.84
N GLN A 100 11.56 11.06 -3.75
CA GLN A 100 11.66 11.87 -2.54
C GLN A 100 10.31 11.96 -1.84
N PHE A 101 10.34 11.92 -0.53
CA PHE A 101 9.16 12.13 0.30
C PHE A 101 8.76 13.61 0.29
N VAL A 102 7.54 13.92 -0.11
CA VAL A 102 7.05 15.32 -0.20
C VAL A 102 5.98 15.65 0.84
N ASN A 103 5.19 14.66 1.27
CA ASN A 103 4.16 14.91 2.28
C ASN A 103 3.83 13.65 3.07
N LYS A 104 3.68 13.80 4.38
CA LYS A 104 3.18 12.74 5.27
C LYS A 104 1.66 12.72 5.19
N GLN A 105 1.09 11.59 4.77
CA GLN A 105 -0.33 11.37 4.98
C GLN A 105 -0.55 11.18 6.49
N ASN A 106 -1.19 12.16 7.12
CA ASN A 106 -1.59 11.99 8.51
C ASN A 106 -2.56 10.82 8.58
N GLN A 107 -2.16 9.74 9.24
CA GLN A 107 -3.08 8.67 9.65
C GLN A 107 -3.98 9.17 10.79
N SER A 108 -4.75 10.24 10.54
CA SER A 108 -5.63 10.83 11.55
C SER A 108 -7.06 10.29 11.48
N GLU A 109 -7.32 9.25 10.67
CA GLU A 109 -8.68 8.71 10.59
C GLU A 109 -9.01 7.69 11.70
N GLY A 110 -8.01 7.07 12.34
CA GLY A 110 -8.26 6.14 13.46
C GLY A 110 -8.71 6.83 14.76
N THR A 111 -8.27 8.05 15.00
CA THR A 111 -8.61 8.81 16.23
C THR A 111 -9.92 9.55 16.09
N ASN A 112 -10.26 10.05 14.91
CA ASN A 112 -11.52 10.75 14.68
C ASN A 112 -12.72 9.81 14.70
N PHE A 113 -12.56 8.56 14.21
CA PHE A 113 -13.65 7.57 14.28
C PHE A 113 -14.00 7.21 15.73
N ARG A 114 -13.02 7.05 16.62
CA ARG A 114 -13.25 6.81 18.05
C ARG A 114 -13.91 8.00 18.74
N LEU A 115 -13.49 9.24 18.42
CA LEU A 115 -14.11 10.46 18.95
C LEU A 115 -15.52 10.66 18.43
N VAL A 116 -15.76 10.45 17.14
CA VAL A 116 -17.11 10.53 16.55
C VAL A 116 -18.03 9.46 17.14
N THR A 117 -17.56 8.21 17.29
CA THR A 117 -18.33 7.13 17.92
C THR A 117 -18.61 7.45 19.41
N PHE A 118 -17.65 8.04 20.13
CA PHE A 118 -17.82 8.46 21.51
C PHE A 118 -18.85 9.59 21.63
N LEU A 119 -18.81 10.60 20.76
CA LEU A 119 -19.77 11.70 20.72
C LEU A 119 -21.17 11.23 20.33
N ILE A 120 -21.30 10.32 19.34
CA ILE A 120 -22.58 9.72 18.95
C ILE A 120 -23.18 8.93 20.13
N ASN A 121 -22.37 8.13 20.84
CA ASN A 121 -22.83 7.40 22.01
C ASN A 121 -23.28 8.34 23.14
N LEU A 122 -22.60 9.46 23.39
CA LEU A 122 -23.00 10.48 24.37
C LEU A 122 -24.35 11.13 24.02
N VAL A 123 -24.56 11.43 22.72
CA VAL A 123 -25.85 11.99 22.25
C VAL A 123 -26.97 10.97 22.38
N VAL A 124 -26.74 9.70 22.00
CA VAL A 124 -27.75 8.63 22.14
C VAL A 124 -28.09 8.36 23.56
N ILE A 125 -27.11 8.32 24.50
CA ILE A 125 -27.36 8.16 25.95
C ILE A 125 -28.14 9.36 26.49
N GLY A 126 -27.83 10.59 26.07
CA GLY A 126 -28.57 11.81 26.47
C GLY A 126 -30.02 11.79 26.02
N PHE A 127 -30.30 11.32 24.77
CA PHE A 127 -31.68 11.16 24.28
C PHE A 127 -32.45 10.09 25.04
N MET A 128 -31.82 8.94 25.33
CA MET A 128 -32.44 7.86 26.10
C MET A 128 -32.78 8.30 27.53
N ALA A 129 -31.90 9.04 28.21
CA ALA A 129 -32.15 9.57 29.55
C ALA A 129 -33.31 10.57 29.54
N SER A 130 -33.43 11.45 28.55
CA SER A 130 -34.53 12.40 28.40
C SER A 130 -35.85 11.70 28.14
N PHE A 131 -35.84 10.62 27.34
CA PHE A 131 -37.04 9.82 27.04
C PHE A 131 -37.55 9.07 28.27
N LEU A 132 -36.64 8.51 29.11
CA LEU A 132 -36.97 7.84 30.35
C LEU A 132 -37.54 8.81 31.40
N LEU A 133 -36.98 10.02 31.50
CA LEU A 133 -37.50 11.06 32.40
C LEU A 133 -38.90 11.49 31.96
N TRP A 134 -39.13 11.69 30.67
CA TRP A 134 -40.46 12.06 30.15
C TRP A 134 -41.48 10.95 30.37
N TRP A 135 -41.09 9.67 30.18
CA TRP A 135 -41.95 8.51 30.44
C TRP A 135 -42.27 8.35 31.93
N MET A 136 -41.30 8.54 32.83
CA MET A 136 -41.55 8.55 34.28
C MET A 136 -42.49 9.68 34.72
N LEU A 137 -42.33 10.88 34.18
CA LEU A 137 -43.21 12.02 34.47
C LEU A 137 -44.62 11.81 33.94
N SER A 138 -44.79 11.06 32.84
CA SER A 138 -46.12 10.73 32.32
C SER A 138 -46.85 9.70 33.17
N LEU A 139 -46.15 8.81 33.85
CA LEU A 139 -46.71 7.84 34.80
C LEU A 139 -47.24 8.50 36.10
N PHE A 140 -46.62 9.60 36.55
CA PHE A 140 -47.10 10.35 37.71
C PHE A 140 -48.25 11.30 37.41
N ARG A 141 -48.70 11.41 36.15
CA ARG A 141 -49.83 12.29 35.77
C ARG A 141 -51.19 11.57 35.74
N ILE A 142 -51.21 10.30 36.16
CA ILE A 142 -52.42 9.45 36.18
C ILE A 142 -52.83 9.07 37.64
N ILE A 143 -52.52 9.94 38.59
CA ILE A 143 -53.06 9.84 39.97
C ILE A 143 -53.72 11.16 40.29
#